data_099ab0aed7e1463e6ff451d81f87cab3
#
_entry.id   099ab0aed7e1463e6ff451d81f87cab3
#
_cell.length_a   1.000
_cell.length_b   1.000
_cell.length_c   1.000
_cell.angle_alpha   90.00
_cell.angle_beta   90.00
_cell.angle_gamma   90.00
#
_symmetry.space_group_name_H-M   'P 1'
#
loop_
_entity.id
_entity.type
_entity.pdbx_description
1 polymer ?
#
loop_
_entity_poly.entity_id
_entity_poly.type
_entity_poly.pdbx_seq_one_letter_code
_entity_poly.pdbx_strand_id
1 'polypeptide(L)'
;MNDASSPPPLLPWDAHNQKLVSNVRPADWKNPTPAPRYNLVVIGGGTAGLVSAVGAAGLGAKVALIEKHFMGGDCLNVGCVPSKAIIRAARAAAAVRESAKFGVNLQPLSRPSPTFSPSDGSDGERDRVRGSVTVDFGKVMERMRRLRADISPHDSAKRFTELGVDVFLGAGKFTGPNSIEVSGQTLRFAKAVIATGARAAAPPIPGLKDVPYLTNETLFSLTELPKRLGIIGAGPIGCEMAQAFARLGAEVFLIRSEAGILPREDRDAAAILEKQMICDGVKFLDHGKQIKLAKAPNGVRLQVESHGKGYDVLVDQLRSGSRCAPNVEGLGLETVGVAFDKKGVKVNDRLQTANPRIYACGDICSPYQFTHAADFMARIVIQNALFKGRAKASSLIIPWATYTSPEIAHVGLYEKEAKEKGIEVDTFTQELSKVDRAILDGETEGFVRVHVRQGTDEILGATVVAAHAGDLIGELTLAMKAKIGLKTIGGTIHPYPTQAEAIRKTGDLYNRMRLTPFVKKLMNRWLAWQR
;
A
#
# COMPACT_ATOMS: atom_id res chain seq x y z
N MET A 1 -4.49 10.47 32.36
CA MET A 1 -5.14 9.31 31.72
C MET A 1 -5.78 9.86 30.46
N ASN A 2 -5.20 9.59 29.27
CA ASN A 2 -5.85 10.01 28.03
C ASN A 2 -7.13 9.17 27.89
N ASP A 3 -8.26 9.85 27.78
CA ASP A 3 -9.54 9.20 27.49
C ASP A 3 -9.40 8.40 26.18
N ALA A 4 -9.50 7.08 26.26
CA ALA A 4 -9.34 6.16 25.12
C ALA A 4 -10.42 6.37 24.03
N SER A 5 -11.33 7.30 24.23
CA SER A 5 -12.39 7.71 23.28
C SER A 5 -11.99 8.91 22.41
N SER A 6 -10.96 9.64 22.78
CA SER A 6 -10.50 10.81 22.00
C SER A 6 -9.61 10.39 20.86
N PRO A 7 -9.79 10.96 19.64
CA PRO A 7 -8.92 10.68 18.52
C PRO A 7 -7.51 11.18 18.78
N PRO A 8 -6.46 10.54 18.22
CA PRO A 8 -5.11 11.03 18.33
C PRO A 8 -5.00 12.43 17.70
N PRO A 9 -4.21 13.36 18.30
CA PRO A 9 -4.05 14.69 17.75
C PRO A 9 -3.36 14.61 16.37
N LEU A 10 -3.94 15.28 15.38
CA LEU A 10 -3.31 15.48 14.08
C LEU A 10 -2.43 16.71 14.12
N LEU A 11 -1.12 16.53 14.00
CA LEU A 11 -0.14 17.61 14.04
C LEU A 11 0.53 17.76 12.66
N PRO A 12 0.98 19.00 12.32
CA PRO A 12 0.66 20.27 12.95
C PRO A 12 -0.82 20.65 12.79
N TRP A 13 -1.37 21.43 13.70
CA TRP A 13 -2.78 21.89 13.63
C TRP A 13 -2.93 23.07 12.68
N ASP A 14 -2.63 22.85 11.39
CA ASP A 14 -2.74 23.83 10.32
C ASP A 14 -4.14 23.82 9.65
N ALA A 15 -4.36 24.76 8.72
CA ALA A 15 -5.63 24.88 8.01
C ALA A 15 -6.03 23.57 7.26
N HIS A 16 -5.07 22.80 6.77
CA HIS A 16 -5.35 21.55 6.06
C HIS A 16 -5.84 20.45 7.01
N ASN A 17 -5.19 20.30 8.17
CA ASN A 17 -5.64 19.33 9.18
C ASN A 17 -6.96 19.78 9.83
N GLN A 18 -7.19 21.07 10.01
CA GLN A 18 -8.51 21.58 10.43
C GLN A 18 -9.59 21.23 9.42
N LYS A 19 -9.37 21.46 8.11
CA LYS A 19 -10.27 21.07 7.03
C LYS A 19 -10.51 19.55 7.00
N LEU A 20 -9.46 18.75 7.15
CA LEU A 20 -9.60 17.30 7.26
C LEU A 20 -10.55 16.92 8.40
N VAL A 21 -10.25 17.39 9.61
CA VAL A 21 -11.05 17.05 10.80
C VAL A 21 -12.49 17.53 10.68
N SER A 22 -12.72 18.72 10.12
CA SER A 22 -14.09 19.22 9.90
C SER A 22 -14.94 18.33 8.97
N ASN A 23 -14.32 17.51 8.12
CA ASN A 23 -15.00 16.54 7.28
C ASN A 23 -15.16 15.17 7.97
N VAL A 24 -14.06 14.64 8.54
CA VAL A 24 -14.02 13.24 9.01
C VAL A 24 -14.43 13.06 10.47
N ARG A 25 -14.44 14.15 11.25
CA ARG A 25 -14.91 14.20 12.64
C ARG A 25 -15.25 15.65 13.05
N PRO A 26 -16.36 16.22 12.54
CA PRO A 26 -16.74 17.57 12.92
C PRO A 26 -16.89 17.71 14.44
N ALA A 27 -16.37 18.81 15.00
CA ALA A 27 -16.40 19.03 16.46
C ALA A 27 -17.84 19.26 16.99
N ASP A 28 -18.70 19.80 16.15
CA ASP A 28 -20.11 20.09 16.44
C ASP A 28 -21.05 18.93 16.04
N TRP A 29 -20.49 17.77 15.65
CA TRP A 29 -21.30 16.62 15.23
C TRP A 29 -22.20 16.13 16.33
N LYS A 30 -23.49 16.02 16.01
CA LYS A 30 -24.49 15.43 16.88
C LYS A 30 -24.91 14.08 16.31
N ASN A 31 -24.70 13.01 17.09
CA ASN A 31 -25.17 11.70 16.71
C ASN A 31 -26.70 11.74 16.51
N PRO A 32 -27.22 11.11 15.44
CA PRO A 32 -28.66 11.09 15.20
C PRO A 32 -29.39 10.28 16.26
N THR A 33 -30.70 10.48 16.36
CA THR A 33 -31.57 9.59 17.16
C THR A 33 -31.59 8.21 16.51
N PRO A 34 -31.28 7.12 17.24
CA PRO A 34 -31.31 5.78 16.68
C PRO A 34 -32.69 5.40 16.12
N ALA A 35 -32.69 4.81 14.91
CA ALA A 35 -33.89 4.17 14.40
C ALA A 35 -34.34 2.99 15.30
N PRO A 36 -35.62 2.63 15.31
CA PRO A 36 -36.12 1.49 16.13
C PRO A 36 -35.35 0.20 15.88
N ARG A 37 -34.92 -0.03 14.64
CA ARG A 37 -34.05 -1.14 14.25
C ARG A 37 -33.38 -0.86 12.89
N TYR A 38 -32.11 -1.23 12.78
CA TYR A 38 -31.32 -1.15 11.55
C TYR A 38 -31.30 -2.50 10.83
N ASN A 39 -31.30 -2.48 9.50
CA ASN A 39 -30.98 -3.66 8.70
C ASN A 39 -29.53 -4.06 8.90
N LEU A 40 -28.64 -3.05 8.96
CA LEU A 40 -27.21 -3.22 9.11
C LEU A 40 -26.64 -2.15 10.06
N VAL A 41 -25.86 -2.59 11.06
CA VAL A 41 -24.99 -1.69 11.84
C VAL A 41 -23.54 -2.06 11.53
N VAL A 42 -22.74 -1.07 11.16
CA VAL A 42 -21.33 -1.23 10.80
C VAL A 42 -20.45 -0.55 11.86
N ILE A 43 -19.48 -1.26 12.43
CA ILE A 43 -18.51 -0.72 13.39
C ILE A 43 -17.18 -0.54 12.68
N GLY A 44 -16.73 0.71 12.55
CA GLY A 44 -15.52 1.16 11.87
C GLY A 44 -15.80 1.89 10.57
N GLY A 45 -15.32 3.12 10.48
CA GLY A 45 -15.48 4.03 9.32
C GLY A 45 -14.28 4.04 8.37
N GLY A 46 -13.48 2.97 8.31
CA GLY A 46 -12.47 2.74 7.28
C GLY A 46 -13.09 2.19 5.99
N THR A 47 -12.28 1.87 4.98
CA THR A 47 -12.75 1.44 3.65
C THR A 47 -13.80 0.32 3.72
N ALA A 48 -13.53 -0.76 4.48
CA ALA A 48 -14.48 -1.86 4.62
C ALA A 48 -15.83 -1.40 5.16
N GLY A 49 -15.82 -0.54 6.17
CA GLY A 49 -17.04 -0.01 6.79
C GLY A 49 -17.78 0.97 5.92
N LEU A 50 -17.07 1.92 5.30
CA LEU A 50 -17.66 2.91 4.39
C LEU A 50 -18.37 2.24 3.21
N VAL A 51 -17.71 1.27 2.55
CA VAL A 51 -18.29 0.52 1.43
C VAL A 51 -19.47 -0.33 1.90
N SER A 52 -19.37 -1.00 3.07
CA SER A 52 -20.48 -1.77 3.64
C SER A 52 -21.70 -0.88 3.91
N ALA A 53 -21.47 0.30 4.48
CA ALA A 53 -22.56 1.21 4.85
C ALA A 53 -23.22 1.83 3.61
N VAL A 54 -22.45 2.46 2.72
CA VAL A 54 -23.02 3.14 1.54
C VAL A 54 -23.62 2.16 0.56
N GLY A 55 -22.96 1.00 0.35
CA GLY A 55 -23.48 -0.03 -0.54
C GLY A 55 -24.81 -0.62 -0.06
N ALA A 56 -24.95 -0.85 1.25
CA ALA A 56 -26.22 -1.31 1.83
C ALA A 56 -27.31 -0.22 1.77
N ALA A 57 -26.98 1.04 2.10
CA ALA A 57 -27.93 2.15 2.04
C ALA A 57 -28.42 2.40 0.61
N GLY A 58 -27.52 2.37 -0.38
CA GLY A 58 -27.85 2.50 -1.80
C GLY A 58 -28.79 1.40 -2.33
N LEU A 59 -28.85 0.25 -1.64
CA LEU A 59 -29.78 -0.85 -1.93
C LEU A 59 -31.09 -0.75 -1.08
N GLY A 60 -31.30 0.38 -0.39
CA GLY A 60 -32.51 0.65 0.38
C GLY A 60 -32.52 0.15 1.83
N ALA A 61 -31.40 -0.34 2.35
CA ALA A 61 -31.30 -0.74 3.75
C ALA A 61 -31.22 0.47 4.69
N LYS A 62 -31.86 0.41 5.86
CA LYS A 62 -31.61 1.35 6.95
C LYS A 62 -30.30 0.96 7.65
N VAL A 63 -29.30 1.84 7.57
CA VAL A 63 -27.92 1.56 8.00
C VAL A 63 -27.45 2.56 9.05
N ALA A 64 -26.74 2.06 10.07
CA ALA A 64 -25.93 2.86 10.97
C ALA A 64 -24.46 2.54 10.78
N LEU A 65 -23.63 3.58 10.75
CA LEU A 65 -22.16 3.50 10.73
C LEU A 65 -21.62 4.12 12.03
N ILE A 66 -20.78 3.40 12.73
CA ILE A 66 -20.14 3.84 13.96
C ILE A 66 -18.64 4.01 13.71
N GLU A 67 -18.09 5.21 13.98
CA GLU A 67 -16.67 5.47 13.89
C GLU A 67 -16.12 6.06 15.19
N LYS A 68 -15.07 5.42 15.71
CA LYS A 68 -14.46 5.81 16.99
C LYS A 68 -13.57 7.06 16.85
N HIS A 69 -12.81 7.18 15.77
CA HIS A 69 -11.81 8.23 15.58
C HIS A 69 -12.14 9.11 14.36
N PHE A 70 -11.58 8.80 13.20
CA PHE A 70 -11.73 9.58 11.98
C PHE A 70 -12.30 8.71 10.86
N MET A 71 -13.35 9.17 10.21
CA MET A 71 -13.86 8.53 9.00
C MET A 71 -12.78 8.49 7.91
N GLY A 72 -12.86 7.53 6.97
CA GLY A 72 -11.81 7.25 6.00
C GLY A 72 -10.77 6.24 6.49
N GLY A 73 -10.70 5.99 7.81
CA GLY A 73 -9.77 5.03 8.42
C GLY A 73 -8.30 5.31 8.10
N ASP A 74 -7.46 4.27 8.18
CA ASP A 74 -6.01 4.41 7.97
C ASP A 74 -5.68 4.88 6.54
N CYS A 75 -6.41 4.43 5.53
CA CYS A 75 -6.12 4.74 4.13
C CYS A 75 -6.06 6.25 3.89
N LEU A 76 -7.09 6.99 4.30
CA LEU A 76 -7.16 8.44 4.16
C LEU A 76 -6.20 9.13 5.13
N ASN A 77 -6.24 8.75 6.40
CA ASN A 77 -5.67 9.56 7.47
C ASN A 77 -4.16 9.32 7.67
N VAL A 78 -3.71 8.06 7.64
CA VAL A 78 -2.33 7.67 8.05
C VAL A 78 -1.74 6.54 7.19
N GLY A 79 -2.26 6.31 5.98
CA GLY A 79 -1.86 5.19 5.13
C GLY A 79 -1.60 5.57 3.68
N CYS A 80 -2.48 5.09 2.77
CA CYS A 80 -2.27 5.17 1.32
C CYS A 80 -2.15 6.61 0.82
N VAL A 81 -3.06 7.49 1.22
CA VAL A 81 -3.11 8.87 0.74
C VAL A 81 -1.84 9.65 1.13
N PRO A 82 -1.48 9.76 2.41
CA PRO A 82 -0.28 10.51 2.78
C PRO A 82 1.00 9.88 2.25
N SER A 83 1.14 8.55 2.25
CA SER A 83 2.36 7.89 1.77
C SER A 83 2.57 8.12 0.27
N LYS A 84 1.54 7.99 -0.56
CA LYS A 84 1.65 8.17 -2.02
C LYS A 84 1.90 9.64 -2.39
N ALA A 85 1.38 10.58 -1.60
CA ALA A 85 1.70 12.00 -1.76
C ALA A 85 3.21 12.29 -1.55
N ILE A 86 3.82 11.68 -0.52
CA ILE A 86 5.26 11.80 -0.23
C ILE A 86 6.09 11.07 -1.30
N ILE A 87 5.73 9.85 -1.67
CA ILE A 87 6.41 9.08 -2.73
C ILE A 87 6.42 9.86 -4.04
N ARG A 88 5.29 10.50 -4.41
CA ARG A 88 5.24 11.32 -5.63
C ARG A 88 6.20 12.51 -5.59
N ALA A 89 6.33 13.18 -4.43
CA ALA A 89 7.31 14.25 -4.24
C ALA A 89 8.76 13.72 -4.32
N ALA A 90 9.03 12.58 -3.71
CA ALA A 90 10.33 11.92 -3.76
C ALA A 90 10.71 11.50 -5.20
N ARG A 91 9.76 10.99 -5.99
CA ARG A 91 9.95 10.72 -7.43
C ARG A 91 10.30 12.00 -8.21
N ALA A 92 9.65 13.12 -7.90
CA ALA A 92 9.97 14.40 -8.55
C ALA A 92 11.40 14.85 -8.21
N ALA A 93 11.83 14.74 -6.95
CA ALA A 93 13.18 15.07 -6.54
C ALA A 93 14.23 14.17 -7.23
N ALA A 94 13.96 12.87 -7.38
CA ALA A 94 14.83 11.95 -8.11
C ALA A 94 14.89 12.31 -9.60
N ALA A 95 13.75 12.57 -10.26
CA ALA A 95 13.69 12.94 -11.67
C ALA A 95 14.49 14.20 -11.96
N VAL A 96 14.46 15.21 -11.07
CA VAL A 96 15.26 16.43 -11.20
C VAL A 96 16.76 16.12 -11.10
N ARG A 97 17.18 15.25 -10.16
CA ARG A 97 18.61 14.84 -10.05
C ARG A 97 19.10 14.05 -11.26
N GLU A 98 18.21 13.30 -11.89
CA GLU A 98 18.50 12.45 -13.04
C GLU A 98 18.32 13.15 -14.38
N SER A 99 17.83 14.39 -14.40
CA SER A 99 17.48 15.13 -15.62
C SER A 99 18.63 15.23 -16.64
N ALA A 100 19.88 15.26 -16.16
CA ALA A 100 21.06 15.27 -17.03
C ALA A 100 21.17 14.03 -17.93
N LYS A 101 20.60 12.88 -17.54
CA LYS A 101 20.54 11.67 -18.40
C LYS A 101 19.72 11.91 -19.68
N PHE A 102 18.82 12.89 -19.63
CA PHE A 102 17.94 13.28 -20.74
C PHE A 102 18.39 14.58 -21.42
N GLY A 103 19.64 15.05 -21.15
CA GLY A 103 20.16 16.28 -21.70
C GLY A 103 19.60 17.57 -21.05
N VAL A 104 18.81 17.44 -19.97
CA VAL A 104 18.25 18.58 -19.25
C VAL A 104 19.13 18.91 -18.05
N ASN A 105 19.92 19.99 -18.17
CA ASN A 105 20.83 20.43 -17.13
C ASN A 105 20.23 21.56 -16.32
N LEU A 106 20.28 21.45 -14.99
CA LEU A 106 19.92 22.53 -14.07
C LEU A 106 21.07 23.55 -14.04
N GLN A 107 20.78 24.77 -14.45
CA GLN A 107 21.72 25.88 -14.23
C GLN A 107 21.48 26.47 -12.85
N PRO A 108 22.53 26.78 -12.06
CA PRO A 108 22.36 27.60 -10.87
C PRO A 108 21.75 28.94 -11.30
N LEU A 109 20.73 29.40 -10.60
CA LEU A 109 20.28 30.79 -10.75
C LEU A 109 21.46 31.68 -10.35
N SER A 110 22.19 32.22 -11.34
CA SER A 110 23.18 33.24 -11.09
C SER A 110 22.47 34.45 -10.51
N ARG A 111 22.81 34.82 -9.26
CA ARG A 111 22.47 36.16 -8.78
C ARG A 111 23.04 37.15 -9.79
N PRO A 112 22.31 38.20 -10.21
CA PRO A 112 22.92 39.23 -11.02
C PRO A 112 24.06 39.82 -10.21
N SER A 113 25.29 39.62 -10.70
CA SER A 113 26.48 40.25 -10.13
C SER A 113 26.42 41.73 -10.45
N PRO A 114 26.51 42.64 -9.50
CA PRO A 114 26.75 44.02 -9.83
C PRO A 114 28.22 44.15 -10.18
N THR A 115 28.46 44.83 -11.30
CA THR A 115 29.73 45.36 -11.80
C THR A 115 30.69 44.43 -12.57
N PHE A 116 30.72 44.70 -13.85
CA PHE A 116 31.84 44.40 -14.76
C PHE A 116 33.12 45.11 -14.31
N SER A 117 34.20 44.36 -14.26
CA SER A 117 35.57 44.89 -14.49
C SER A 117 36.33 43.85 -15.32
N PRO A 118 36.92 44.26 -16.43
CA PRO A 118 37.69 43.33 -17.25
C PRO A 118 39.17 43.42 -16.82
N SER A 119 39.74 42.32 -16.34
CA SER A 119 41.15 41.95 -16.53
C SER A 119 41.46 40.67 -15.75
N ASP A 120 41.92 39.74 -16.42
CA ASP A 120 43.11 38.91 -16.43
C ASP A 120 42.80 37.45 -16.76
N GLY A 121 43.50 37.03 -17.82
CA GLY A 121 43.52 35.66 -18.26
C GLY A 121 44.30 34.77 -17.28
N SER A 122 43.65 33.74 -16.85
CA SER A 122 44.27 32.50 -16.43
C SER A 122 43.26 31.38 -16.64
N ASP A 123 43.64 30.39 -17.44
CA ASP A 123 42.93 29.12 -17.60
C ASP A 123 42.85 28.40 -16.25
N GLY A 124 41.79 28.69 -15.50
CA GLY A 124 41.43 28.00 -14.28
C GLY A 124 40.31 27.00 -14.59
N GLU A 125 40.59 25.78 -14.29
CA GLU A 125 39.72 24.63 -14.21
C GLU A 125 38.28 25.04 -13.83
N ARG A 126 37.33 24.91 -14.75
CA ARG A 126 35.92 25.22 -14.50
C ARG A 126 35.39 24.22 -13.51
N ASP A 127 35.46 24.59 -12.24
CA ASP A 127 34.71 23.92 -11.19
C ASP A 127 33.24 23.83 -11.61
N ARG A 128 32.82 22.64 -12.04
CA ARG A 128 31.41 22.33 -12.30
C ARG A 128 30.68 22.40 -10.98
N VAL A 129 30.19 23.57 -10.61
CA VAL A 129 29.20 23.71 -9.55
C VAL A 129 28.00 22.87 -9.95
N ARG A 130 27.94 21.64 -9.44
CA ARG A 130 26.75 20.81 -9.52
C ARG A 130 25.64 21.56 -8.80
N GLY A 131 24.65 22.05 -9.54
CA GLY A 131 23.47 22.68 -8.97
C GLY A 131 22.86 21.72 -7.94
N SER A 132 22.91 22.08 -6.66
CA SER A 132 22.33 21.28 -5.60
C SER A 132 20.80 21.38 -5.69
N VAL A 133 20.14 20.25 -5.92
CA VAL A 133 18.68 20.18 -5.81
C VAL A 133 18.33 20.28 -4.32
N THR A 134 17.73 21.39 -3.92
CA THR A 134 17.22 21.54 -2.56
C THR A 134 15.76 21.11 -2.50
N VAL A 135 15.42 20.30 -1.51
CA VAL A 135 14.05 19.86 -1.24
C VAL A 135 13.52 20.61 -0.02
N ASP A 136 12.46 21.39 -0.21
CA ASP A 136 11.71 21.99 0.91
C ASP A 136 10.74 20.92 1.47
N PHE A 137 11.23 20.20 2.47
CA PHE A 137 10.44 19.14 3.10
C PHE A 137 9.16 19.67 3.77
N GLY A 138 9.20 20.88 4.32
CA GLY A 138 8.03 21.54 4.90
C GLY A 138 6.90 21.64 3.87
N LYS A 139 7.22 22.10 2.65
CA LYS A 139 6.26 22.18 1.53
C LYS A 139 5.82 20.82 1.02
N VAL A 140 6.69 19.80 1.02
CA VAL A 140 6.31 18.42 0.69
C VAL A 140 5.21 17.93 1.65
N MET A 141 5.42 18.13 2.96
CA MET A 141 4.47 17.70 3.98
C MET A 141 3.19 18.55 4.00
N GLU A 142 3.29 19.86 3.74
CA GLU A 142 2.12 20.73 3.53
C GLU A 142 1.27 20.27 2.34
N ARG A 143 1.93 20.01 1.19
CA ARG A 143 1.24 19.44 0.02
C ARG A 143 0.54 18.13 0.35
N MET A 144 1.18 17.24 1.10
CA MET A 144 0.58 15.97 1.54
C MET A 144 -0.67 16.23 2.39
N ARG A 145 -0.62 17.12 3.38
CA ARG A 145 -1.76 17.48 4.24
C ARG A 145 -2.88 18.11 3.42
N ARG A 146 -2.57 18.99 2.47
CA ARG A 146 -3.55 19.60 1.56
C ARG A 146 -4.28 18.53 0.74
N LEU A 147 -3.56 17.62 0.10
CA LEU A 147 -4.16 16.55 -0.72
C LEU A 147 -5.06 15.63 0.13
N ARG A 148 -4.63 15.30 1.35
CA ARG A 148 -5.43 14.53 2.28
C ARG A 148 -6.73 15.26 2.65
N ALA A 149 -6.64 16.55 2.92
CA ALA A 149 -7.80 17.40 3.20
C ALA A 149 -8.72 17.55 1.98
N ASP A 150 -8.17 17.63 0.75
CA ASP A 150 -8.95 17.74 -0.48
C ASP A 150 -9.69 16.44 -0.82
N ILE A 151 -9.17 15.28 -0.43
CA ILE A 151 -9.83 13.97 -0.61
C ILE A 151 -10.89 13.73 0.48
N SER A 152 -10.72 14.28 1.68
CA SER A 152 -11.55 14.00 2.86
C SER A 152 -13.07 14.22 2.71
N PRO A 153 -13.58 15.12 1.84
CA PRO A 153 -15.02 15.22 1.61
C PRO A 153 -15.67 13.92 1.13
N HIS A 154 -14.91 13.06 0.42
CA HIS A 154 -15.42 11.77 -0.05
C HIS A 154 -15.73 10.79 1.07
N ASP A 155 -15.05 10.94 2.21
CA ASP A 155 -15.20 10.09 3.38
C ASP A 155 -15.85 10.84 4.56
N SER A 156 -16.49 12.01 4.30
CA SER A 156 -17.03 12.87 5.34
C SER A 156 -18.31 12.32 5.99
N ALA A 157 -18.48 12.58 7.28
CA ALA A 157 -19.69 12.24 8.00
C ALA A 157 -20.94 12.83 7.34
N LYS A 158 -20.85 14.09 6.88
CA LYS A 158 -21.93 14.78 6.15
C LYS A 158 -22.36 14.01 4.89
N ARG A 159 -21.38 13.66 4.02
CA ARG A 159 -21.68 12.95 2.77
C ARG A 159 -22.36 11.60 3.04
N PHE A 160 -21.90 10.84 4.03
CA PHE A 160 -22.51 9.55 4.35
C PHE A 160 -23.94 9.72 4.88
N THR A 161 -24.22 10.78 5.64
CA THR A 161 -25.59 11.11 6.04
C THR A 161 -26.47 11.46 4.84
N GLU A 162 -25.97 12.25 3.89
CA GLU A 162 -26.67 12.58 2.64
C GLU A 162 -26.96 11.33 1.79
N LEU A 163 -26.11 10.30 1.90
CA LEU A 163 -26.30 8.99 1.27
C LEU A 163 -27.24 8.04 2.04
N GLY A 164 -27.89 8.52 3.11
CA GLY A 164 -28.90 7.77 3.87
C GLY A 164 -28.34 6.89 4.99
N VAL A 165 -27.09 7.11 5.40
CA VAL A 165 -26.45 6.39 6.52
C VAL A 165 -26.58 7.22 7.80
N ASP A 166 -27.09 6.65 8.89
CA ASP A 166 -27.02 7.27 10.20
C ASP A 166 -25.60 7.13 10.76
N VAL A 167 -24.82 8.23 10.80
CA VAL A 167 -23.43 8.23 11.24
C VAL A 167 -23.35 8.56 12.74
N PHE A 168 -22.74 7.66 13.50
CA PHE A 168 -22.49 7.81 14.94
C PHE A 168 -20.98 7.94 15.18
N LEU A 169 -20.56 9.05 15.74
CA LEU A 169 -19.17 9.24 16.17
C LEU A 169 -19.03 8.85 17.64
N GLY A 170 -18.26 7.81 17.90
CA GLY A 170 -18.03 7.23 19.22
C GLY A 170 -17.56 5.79 19.16
N ALA A 171 -17.20 5.24 20.32
CA ALA A 171 -16.80 3.84 20.44
C ALA A 171 -18.04 2.93 20.49
N GLY A 172 -18.16 2.03 19.52
CA GLY A 172 -19.23 1.04 19.48
C GLY A 172 -18.89 -0.22 20.26
N LYS A 173 -19.81 -0.73 21.08
CA LYS A 173 -19.65 -1.95 21.88
C LYS A 173 -20.90 -2.82 21.81
N PHE A 174 -20.75 -4.10 21.52
CA PHE A 174 -21.86 -5.05 21.63
C PHE A 174 -22.32 -5.20 23.09
N THR A 175 -23.60 -5.02 23.33
CA THR A 175 -24.21 -5.10 24.65
C THR A 175 -25.23 -6.24 24.78
N GLY A 176 -25.57 -6.87 23.66
CA GLY A 176 -26.50 -8.00 23.60
C GLY A 176 -26.56 -8.62 22.20
N PRO A 177 -27.33 -9.69 22.01
CA PRO A 177 -27.29 -10.50 20.78
C PRO A 177 -27.71 -9.75 19.51
N ASN A 178 -28.32 -8.57 19.64
CA ASN A 178 -28.75 -7.70 18.53
C ASN A 178 -28.67 -6.21 18.88
N SER A 179 -27.82 -5.83 19.83
CA SER A 179 -27.64 -4.43 20.27
C SER A 179 -26.18 -4.02 20.36
N ILE A 180 -25.93 -2.78 19.99
CA ILE A 180 -24.64 -2.08 20.09
C ILE A 180 -24.91 -0.77 20.81
N GLU A 181 -24.07 -0.43 21.77
CA GLU A 181 -24.07 0.88 22.43
C GLU A 181 -23.00 1.76 21.78
N VAL A 182 -23.34 3.04 21.58
CA VAL A 182 -22.40 4.09 21.19
C VAL A 182 -22.81 5.41 21.86
N SER A 183 -21.91 6.04 22.59
CA SER A 183 -22.15 7.34 23.26
C SER A 183 -23.44 7.37 24.08
N GLY A 184 -23.73 6.31 24.84
CA GLY A 184 -24.95 6.16 25.68
C GLY A 184 -26.24 5.84 24.91
N GLN A 185 -26.17 5.69 23.57
CA GLN A 185 -27.33 5.34 22.74
C GLN A 185 -27.27 3.86 22.34
N THR A 186 -28.40 3.16 22.39
CA THR A 186 -28.51 1.75 21.99
C THR A 186 -29.04 1.64 20.55
N LEU A 187 -28.28 1.00 19.69
CA LEU A 187 -28.63 0.68 18.30
C LEU A 187 -29.05 -0.80 18.22
N ARG A 188 -30.25 -1.07 17.76
CA ARG A 188 -30.75 -2.43 17.52
C ARG A 188 -30.53 -2.81 16.05
N PHE A 189 -30.03 -4.01 15.76
CA PHE A 189 -29.73 -4.46 14.41
C PHE A 189 -30.37 -5.80 14.04
N ALA A 190 -30.57 -6.02 12.75
CA ALA A 190 -30.83 -7.34 12.17
C ALA A 190 -29.52 -8.06 11.87
N LYS A 191 -28.55 -7.33 11.29
CA LYS A 191 -27.18 -7.77 10.98
C LYS A 191 -26.18 -6.70 11.43
N ALA A 192 -24.96 -7.13 11.78
CA ALA A 192 -23.85 -6.24 12.09
C ALA A 192 -22.59 -6.63 11.33
N VAL A 193 -21.72 -5.64 11.07
CA VAL A 193 -20.41 -5.80 10.44
C VAL A 193 -19.33 -5.22 11.34
N ILE A 194 -18.32 -6.01 11.63
CA ILE A 194 -17.10 -5.57 12.31
C ILE A 194 -16.08 -5.20 11.23
N ALA A 195 -15.78 -3.92 11.11
CA ALA A 195 -14.87 -3.34 10.12
C ALA A 195 -13.83 -2.41 10.77
N THR A 196 -13.42 -2.75 12.00
CA THR A 196 -12.58 -1.93 12.86
C THR A 196 -11.12 -1.88 12.46
N GLY A 197 -10.72 -2.63 11.42
CA GLY A 197 -9.38 -2.61 10.87
C GLY A 197 -8.31 -3.14 11.82
N ALA A 198 -7.10 -2.63 11.65
CA ALA A 198 -5.94 -2.98 12.44
C ALA A 198 -5.12 -1.71 12.76
N ARG A 199 -4.26 -1.79 13.74
CA ARG A 199 -3.33 -0.72 14.14
C ARG A 199 -1.89 -1.18 14.11
N ALA A 200 -0.96 -0.23 14.12
CA ALA A 200 0.45 -0.51 14.30
C ALA A 200 0.70 -1.21 15.65
N ALA A 201 1.36 -2.36 15.63
CA ALA A 201 1.80 -3.05 16.82
C ALA A 201 3.32 -2.94 16.97
N ALA A 202 3.79 -2.58 18.15
CA ALA A 202 5.21 -2.54 18.45
C ALA A 202 5.81 -3.95 18.39
N PRO A 203 6.88 -4.19 17.59
CA PRO A 203 7.59 -5.46 17.62
C PRO A 203 8.30 -5.63 18.96
N PRO A 204 8.55 -6.86 19.40
CA PRO A 204 9.27 -7.14 20.66
C PRO A 204 10.78 -6.91 20.49
N ILE A 205 11.19 -5.64 20.34
CA ILE A 205 12.60 -5.24 20.22
C ILE A 205 13.06 -4.67 21.56
N PRO A 206 14.20 -5.17 22.10
CA PRO A 206 14.78 -4.64 23.34
C PRO A 206 15.03 -3.13 23.26
N GLY A 207 14.52 -2.37 24.25
CA GLY A 207 14.65 -0.91 24.33
C GLY A 207 13.65 -0.12 23.48
N LEU A 208 12.80 -0.74 22.64
CA LEU A 208 11.86 0.01 21.82
C LEU A 208 10.83 0.80 22.63
N LYS A 209 10.41 0.28 23.77
CA LYS A 209 9.45 0.97 24.66
C LYS A 209 10.05 2.18 25.37
N ASP A 210 11.38 2.25 25.45
CA ASP A 210 12.12 3.27 26.20
C ASP A 210 12.57 4.43 25.31
N VAL A 211 12.37 4.33 24.00
CA VAL A 211 12.76 5.34 23.01
C VAL A 211 11.56 5.86 22.23
N PRO A 212 11.57 7.13 21.77
CA PRO A 212 10.57 7.63 20.85
C PRO A 212 10.75 6.94 19.49
N TYR A 213 9.63 6.49 18.89
CA TYR A 213 9.63 5.95 17.54
C TYR A 213 8.38 6.36 16.78
N LEU A 214 8.51 6.43 15.46
CA LEU A 214 7.43 6.76 14.54
C LEU A 214 6.69 5.47 14.12
N THR A 215 5.37 5.58 14.10
CA THR A 215 4.47 4.61 13.46
C THR A 215 3.89 5.22 12.18
N ASN A 216 2.97 4.52 11.50
CA ASN A 216 2.19 5.13 10.43
C ASN A 216 1.33 6.31 10.93
N GLU A 217 0.88 6.29 12.18
CA GLU A 217 0.06 7.37 12.76
C GLU A 217 0.86 8.67 12.99
N THR A 218 2.16 8.58 13.27
CA THR A 218 3.00 9.73 13.65
C THR A 218 3.98 10.18 12.58
N LEU A 219 4.36 9.32 11.63
CA LEU A 219 5.29 9.65 10.55
C LEU A 219 4.82 10.84 9.71
N PHE A 220 3.52 10.91 9.44
CA PHE A 220 2.92 11.96 8.61
C PHE A 220 2.68 13.28 9.34
N SER A 221 3.05 13.35 10.61
CA SER A 221 3.06 14.60 11.41
C SER A 221 4.40 15.33 11.37
N LEU A 222 5.43 14.76 10.75
CA LEU A 222 6.72 15.41 10.59
C LEU A 222 6.59 16.71 9.80
N THR A 223 7.27 17.76 10.26
CA THR A 223 7.35 19.09 9.61
C THR A 223 8.76 19.38 9.09
N GLU A 224 9.75 18.67 9.61
CA GLU A 224 11.15 18.79 9.24
C GLU A 224 11.70 17.44 8.79
N LEU A 225 12.60 17.46 7.80
CA LEU A 225 13.25 16.24 7.32
C LEU A 225 14.27 15.78 8.38
N PRO A 226 14.13 14.55 8.93
CA PRO A 226 15.18 14.02 9.80
C PRO A 226 16.48 13.88 9.00
N LYS A 227 17.59 14.33 9.57
CA LYS A 227 18.90 14.16 8.92
C LYS A 227 19.25 12.68 8.80
N ARG A 228 18.95 11.89 9.84
CA ARG A 228 19.20 10.44 9.90
C ARG A 228 17.92 9.72 10.33
N LEU A 229 17.44 8.84 9.49
CA LEU A 229 16.23 8.05 9.74
C LEU A 229 16.57 6.56 9.79
N GLY A 230 16.31 5.92 10.93
CA GLY A 230 16.34 4.47 11.07
C GLY A 230 14.97 3.88 10.75
N ILE A 231 14.92 2.83 9.95
CA ILE A 231 13.68 2.10 9.65
C ILE A 231 13.90 0.62 9.95
N ILE A 232 13.11 0.08 10.86
CA ILE A 232 13.14 -1.35 11.21
C ILE A 232 12.03 -2.06 10.45
N GLY A 233 12.41 -3.03 9.61
CA GLY A 233 11.49 -3.83 8.79
C GLY A 233 11.44 -3.41 7.32
N ALA A 234 11.87 -4.33 6.45
CA ALA A 234 12.00 -4.14 5.01
C ALA A 234 10.82 -4.76 4.22
N GLY A 235 9.61 -4.69 4.77
CA GLY A 235 8.37 -4.95 4.04
C GLY A 235 7.99 -3.77 3.13
N PRO A 236 6.82 -3.85 2.43
CA PRO A 236 6.41 -2.83 1.46
C PRO A 236 6.49 -1.39 1.98
N ILE A 237 5.85 -1.10 3.11
CA ILE A 237 5.84 0.25 3.69
C ILE A 237 7.25 0.70 4.13
N GLY A 238 8.08 -0.23 4.63
CA GLY A 238 9.46 0.06 5.01
C GLY A 238 10.30 0.47 3.80
N CYS A 239 10.22 -0.26 2.71
CA CYS A 239 10.93 0.04 1.46
C CYS A 239 10.43 1.34 0.83
N GLU A 240 9.10 1.55 0.76
CA GLU A 240 8.50 2.80 0.25
C GLU A 240 9.02 4.04 1.00
N MET A 241 8.98 3.99 2.34
CA MET A 241 9.41 5.15 3.15
C MET A 241 10.92 5.31 3.14
N ALA A 242 11.70 4.22 3.17
CA ALA A 242 13.15 4.30 3.07
C ALA A 242 13.59 4.99 1.78
N GLN A 243 13.07 4.54 0.65
CA GLN A 243 13.39 5.13 -0.64
C GLN A 243 12.90 6.59 -0.73
N ALA A 244 11.67 6.87 -0.28
CA ALA A 244 11.11 8.22 -0.35
C ALA A 244 11.92 9.22 0.48
N PHE A 245 12.25 8.91 1.73
CA PHE A 245 13.02 9.80 2.59
C PHE A 245 14.46 9.97 2.13
N ALA A 246 15.10 8.91 1.60
CA ALA A 246 16.43 9.01 1.00
C ALA A 246 16.42 9.95 -0.21
N ARG A 247 15.43 9.82 -1.11
CA ARG A 247 15.24 10.71 -2.25
C ARG A 247 14.93 12.15 -1.86
N LEU A 248 14.33 12.37 -0.69
CA LEU A 248 14.09 13.71 -0.15
C LEU A 248 15.32 14.31 0.54
N GLY A 249 16.39 13.52 0.77
CA GLY A 249 17.67 13.99 1.28
C GLY A 249 18.04 13.53 2.69
N ALA A 250 17.26 12.64 3.30
CA ALA A 250 17.63 12.02 4.58
C ALA A 250 18.70 10.94 4.39
N GLU A 251 19.61 10.78 5.35
CA GLU A 251 20.43 9.59 5.48
C GLU A 251 19.59 8.47 6.08
N VAL A 252 19.30 7.41 5.30
CA VAL A 252 18.36 6.35 5.71
C VAL A 252 19.09 5.04 5.96
N PHE A 253 18.83 4.45 7.14
CA PHE A 253 19.27 3.12 7.54
C PHE A 253 18.06 2.18 7.57
N LEU A 254 18.01 1.21 6.65
CA LEU A 254 16.95 0.20 6.60
C LEU A 254 17.44 -1.12 7.16
N ILE A 255 16.86 -1.50 8.31
CA ILE A 255 17.19 -2.75 8.98
C ILE A 255 16.27 -3.86 8.45
N ARG A 256 16.88 -4.92 7.92
CA ARG A 256 16.18 -6.08 7.37
C ARG A 256 16.61 -7.38 8.03
N SER A 257 15.75 -8.40 7.94
CA SER A 257 16.06 -9.76 8.35
C SER A 257 16.87 -10.50 7.27
N GLU A 258 17.28 -11.73 7.56
CA GLU A 258 17.96 -12.63 6.60
C GLU A 258 17.17 -12.88 5.32
N ALA A 259 15.85 -12.75 5.36
CA ALA A 259 14.99 -12.89 4.20
C ALA A 259 15.12 -11.75 3.16
N GLY A 260 15.92 -10.70 3.44
CA GLY A 260 16.11 -9.55 2.57
C GLY A 260 14.92 -8.58 2.58
N ILE A 261 14.85 -7.74 1.55
CA ILE A 261 13.70 -6.86 1.34
C ILE A 261 12.55 -7.64 0.72
N LEU A 262 11.32 -7.20 0.97
CA LEU A 262 10.10 -7.75 0.39
C LEU A 262 10.09 -9.30 0.36
N PRO A 263 10.10 -9.98 1.51
CA PRO A 263 10.33 -11.43 1.57
C PRO A 263 9.26 -12.30 0.89
N ARG A 264 8.13 -11.73 0.52
CA ARG A 264 7.07 -12.42 -0.22
C ARG A 264 7.25 -12.35 -1.72
N GLU A 265 7.98 -11.35 -2.21
CA GLU A 265 8.20 -11.13 -3.64
C GLU A 265 9.27 -12.08 -4.19
N ASP A 266 9.26 -12.29 -5.52
CA ASP A 266 10.33 -12.98 -6.22
C ASP A 266 11.68 -12.33 -5.91
N ARG A 267 12.71 -13.15 -5.67
CA ARG A 267 14.01 -12.64 -5.23
C ARG A 267 14.72 -11.78 -6.27
N ASP A 268 14.52 -12.05 -7.54
CA ASP A 268 15.05 -11.22 -8.63
C ASP A 268 14.31 -9.87 -8.73
N ALA A 269 12.98 -9.84 -8.54
CA ALA A 269 12.22 -8.60 -8.43
C ALA A 269 12.70 -7.76 -7.24
N ALA A 270 12.87 -8.36 -6.09
CA ALA A 270 13.40 -7.70 -4.91
C ALA A 270 14.84 -7.19 -5.12
N ALA A 271 15.69 -7.94 -5.81
CA ALA A 271 17.08 -7.54 -6.10
C ALA A 271 17.16 -6.31 -7.01
N ILE A 272 16.27 -6.19 -8.02
CA ILE A 272 16.18 -4.99 -8.87
C ILE A 272 15.87 -3.76 -8.00
N LEU A 273 14.88 -3.87 -7.13
CA LEU A 273 14.54 -2.77 -6.23
C LEU A 273 15.67 -2.44 -5.26
N GLU A 274 16.32 -3.46 -4.68
CA GLU A 274 17.42 -3.27 -3.74
C GLU A 274 18.57 -2.48 -4.38
N LYS A 275 18.98 -2.86 -5.60
CA LYS A 275 19.98 -2.13 -6.39
C LYS A 275 19.60 -0.66 -6.55
N GLN A 276 18.35 -0.38 -6.89
CA GLN A 276 17.87 0.99 -7.04
C GLN A 276 17.86 1.75 -5.70
N MET A 277 17.44 1.13 -4.61
CA MET A 277 17.43 1.77 -3.30
C MET A 277 18.87 2.11 -2.81
N ILE A 278 19.86 1.28 -3.13
CA ILE A 278 21.28 1.59 -2.88
C ILE A 278 21.69 2.82 -3.69
N CYS A 279 21.34 2.89 -4.97
CA CYS A 279 21.60 4.07 -5.81
C CYS A 279 20.91 5.33 -5.28
N ASP A 280 19.74 5.20 -4.69
CA ASP A 280 19.00 6.28 -4.03
C ASP A 280 19.61 6.71 -2.67
N GLY A 281 20.62 5.98 -2.17
CA GLY A 281 21.35 6.31 -0.94
C GLY A 281 20.84 5.60 0.31
N VAL A 282 19.98 4.59 0.20
CA VAL A 282 19.53 3.78 1.34
C VAL A 282 20.66 2.86 1.78
N LYS A 283 21.01 2.91 3.07
CA LYS A 283 21.99 2.03 3.72
C LYS A 283 21.29 0.85 4.35
N PHE A 284 21.63 -0.35 3.92
CA PHE A 284 21.05 -1.59 4.48
C PHE A 284 21.88 -2.07 5.67
N LEU A 285 21.19 -2.44 6.74
CA LEU A 285 21.77 -3.17 7.89
C LEU A 285 21.13 -4.56 7.91
N ASP A 286 21.91 -5.55 7.47
CA ASP A 286 21.46 -6.92 7.28
C ASP A 286 21.45 -7.72 8.58
N HIS A 287 20.63 -8.77 8.61
CA HIS A 287 20.60 -9.74 9.69
C HIS A 287 20.40 -9.18 11.09
N GLY A 288 19.52 -8.19 11.26
CA GLY A 288 19.22 -7.58 12.54
C GLY A 288 18.77 -8.57 13.64
N LYS A 289 19.65 -9.52 14.02
CA LYS A 289 19.35 -10.54 15.04
C LYS A 289 19.40 -9.97 16.45
N GLN A 290 20.24 -8.99 16.69
CA GLN A 290 20.45 -8.38 18.00
C GLN A 290 20.26 -6.86 17.91
N ILE A 291 19.03 -6.46 17.57
CA ILE A 291 18.70 -5.04 17.60
C ILE A 291 18.55 -4.63 19.06
N LYS A 292 19.34 -3.65 19.49
CA LYS A 292 19.20 -2.97 20.78
C LYS A 292 19.02 -1.48 20.54
N LEU A 293 18.06 -0.90 21.25
CA LEU A 293 17.72 0.51 21.16
C LEU A 293 18.01 1.17 22.50
N ALA A 294 18.59 2.36 22.46
CA ALA A 294 18.82 3.17 23.65
C ALA A 294 18.53 4.64 23.33
N LYS A 295 18.01 5.36 24.33
CA LYS A 295 17.82 6.80 24.24
C LYS A 295 19.17 7.50 24.20
N ALA A 296 19.32 8.49 23.32
CA ALA A 296 20.49 9.35 23.23
C ALA A 296 20.05 10.83 23.32
N PRO A 297 20.95 11.78 23.70
CA PRO A 297 20.59 13.19 23.83
C PRO A 297 19.93 13.79 22.58
N ASN A 298 20.38 13.38 21.39
CA ASN A 298 19.92 13.90 20.10
C ASN A 298 19.31 12.79 19.21
N GLY A 299 18.51 11.88 19.80
CA GLY A 299 17.84 10.86 19.00
C GLY A 299 17.86 9.47 19.65
N VAL A 300 17.95 8.43 18.81
CA VAL A 300 17.94 7.03 19.20
C VAL A 300 19.24 6.37 18.75
N ARG A 301 19.95 5.73 19.69
CA ARG A 301 21.09 4.88 19.39
C ARG A 301 20.58 3.51 18.98
N LEU A 302 20.94 3.10 17.78
CA LEU A 302 20.59 1.83 17.18
C LEU A 302 21.83 0.94 17.09
N GLN A 303 21.88 -0.14 17.85
CA GLN A 303 22.92 -1.16 17.78
C GLN A 303 22.39 -2.39 17.07
N VAL A 304 23.09 -2.82 16.03
CA VAL A 304 22.71 -3.96 15.19
C VAL A 304 23.94 -4.79 14.89
N GLU A 305 23.84 -6.09 15.04
CA GLU A 305 24.82 -7.01 14.49
C GLU A 305 24.41 -7.41 13.07
N SER A 306 25.31 -7.20 12.11
CA SER A 306 25.11 -7.51 10.69
C SER A 306 26.36 -8.20 10.15
N HIS A 307 26.22 -9.43 9.62
CA HIS A 307 27.32 -10.24 9.08
C HIS A 307 28.53 -10.38 10.03
N GLY A 308 28.29 -10.55 11.34
CA GLY A 308 29.35 -10.64 12.34
C GLY A 308 30.03 -9.32 12.67
N LYS A 309 29.57 -8.21 12.10
CA LYS A 309 30.05 -6.86 12.39
C LYS A 309 29.01 -6.08 13.19
N GLY A 310 29.42 -5.47 14.28
CA GLY A 310 28.59 -4.57 15.08
C GLY A 310 28.49 -3.21 14.41
N TYR A 311 27.28 -2.71 14.28
CA TYR A 311 26.96 -1.34 13.86
C TYR A 311 26.36 -0.58 15.04
N ASP A 312 26.86 0.62 15.28
CA ASP A 312 26.35 1.56 16.29
C ASP A 312 26.01 2.88 15.58
N VAL A 313 24.73 3.10 15.35
CA VAL A 313 24.24 4.23 14.56
C VAL A 313 23.35 5.12 15.42
N LEU A 314 23.61 6.41 15.41
CA LEU A 314 22.73 7.42 16.01
C LEU A 314 21.78 7.94 14.94
N VAL A 315 20.48 7.81 15.14
CA VAL A 315 19.44 8.32 14.25
C VAL A 315 18.61 9.39 14.95
N ASP A 316 18.19 10.42 14.23
CA ASP A 316 17.38 11.51 14.79
C ASP A 316 15.93 11.05 14.98
N GLN A 317 15.46 10.18 14.07
CA GLN A 317 14.15 9.55 14.12
C GLN A 317 14.27 8.04 13.85
N LEU A 318 13.50 7.27 14.57
CA LEU A 318 13.38 5.83 14.36
C LEU A 318 11.94 5.53 13.93
N ARG A 319 11.76 4.86 12.78
CA ARG A 319 10.50 4.26 12.40
C ARG A 319 10.55 2.76 12.65
N SER A 320 9.62 2.26 13.44
CA SER A 320 9.46 0.82 13.59
C SER A 320 8.45 0.30 12.56
N GLY A 321 8.87 -0.70 11.77
CA GLY A 321 7.99 -1.50 10.93
C GLY A 321 7.09 -2.33 11.84
N SER A 322 5.87 -1.86 12.06
CA SER A 322 4.91 -2.55 12.91
C SER A 322 4.22 -3.67 12.13
N ARG A 323 3.99 -4.80 12.79
CA ARG A 323 2.94 -5.72 12.37
C ARG A 323 1.60 -5.04 12.65
N CYS A 324 0.62 -5.24 11.79
CA CYS A 324 -0.72 -4.77 12.08
C CYS A 324 -1.38 -5.70 13.11
N ALA A 325 -1.88 -5.13 14.22
CA ALA A 325 -2.67 -5.85 15.19
C ALA A 325 -4.17 -5.53 14.97
N PRO A 326 -5.02 -6.53 14.81
CA PRO A 326 -6.45 -6.31 14.64
C PRO A 326 -7.07 -5.57 15.83
N ASN A 327 -8.00 -4.64 15.56
CA ASN A 327 -8.65 -3.83 16.58
C ASN A 327 -9.85 -4.58 17.17
N VAL A 328 -9.60 -5.56 18.04
CA VAL A 328 -10.62 -6.42 18.66
C VAL A 328 -11.03 -5.97 20.06
N GLU A 329 -10.24 -5.13 20.70
CA GLU A 329 -10.43 -4.73 22.10
C GLU A 329 -11.61 -3.77 22.27
N GLY A 330 -12.32 -3.90 23.39
CA GLY A 330 -13.41 -2.99 23.78
C GLY A 330 -14.73 -3.17 23.01
N LEU A 331 -14.78 -4.09 22.05
CA LEU A 331 -15.96 -4.31 21.21
C LEU A 331 -17.04 -5.17 21.87
N GLY A 332 -16.73 -5.88 22.98
CA GLY A 332 -17.68 -6.80 23.63
C GLY A 332 -17.98 -8.04 22.80
N LEU A 333 -16.99 -8.57 22.06
CA LEU A 333 -17.13 -9.70 21.14
C LEU A 333 -17.58 -10.98 21.84
N GLU A 334 -17.11 -11.19 23.06
CA GLU A 334 -17.47 -12.33 23.92
C GLU A 334 -18.97 -12.34 24.24
N THR A 335 -19.57 -11.17 24.47
CA THR A 335 -21.00 -11.00 24.79
C THR A 335 -21.90 -11.54 23.68
N VAL A 336 -21.42 -11.54 22.44
CA VAL A 336 -22.17 -11.96 21.26
C VAL A 336 -21.66 -13.25 20.64
N GLY A 337 -20.76 -13.97 21.32
CA GLY A 337 -20.25 -15.26 20.89
C GLY A 337 -19.36 -15.18 19.63
N VAL A 338 -18.69 -14.05 19.39
CA VAL A 338 -17.75 -13.86 18.29
C VAL A 338 -16.36 -14.29 18.70
N ALA A 339 -15.84 -15.33 18.08
CA ALA A 339 -14.50 -15.84 18.34
C ALA A 339 -13.44 -14.95 17.66
N PHE A 340 -12.35 -14.68 18.38
CA PHE A 340 -11.19 -13.92 17.88
C PHE A 340 -9.90 -14.39 18.55
N ASP A 341 -8.78 -14.04 17.94
CA ASP A 341 -7.44 -14.25 18.50
C ASP A 341 -6.48 -13.12 18.04
N LYS A 342 -5.17 -13.32 18.21
CA LYS A 342 -4.14 -12.37 17.79
C LYS A 342 -4.12 -12.10 16.27
N LYS A 343 -4.79 -12.92 15.47
CA LYS A 343 -4.93 -12.76 14.02
C LYS A 343 -6.22 -12.04 13.63
N GLY A 344 -7.10 -11.75 14.61
CA GLY A 344 -8.34 -11.03 14.42
C GLY A 344 -9.60 -11.87 14.64
N VAL A 345 -10.72 -11.36 14.14
CA VAL A 345 -12.02 -12.00 14.21
C VAL A 345 -12.06 -13.22 13.30
N LYS A 346 -12.52 -14.36 13.83
CA LYS A 346 -12.65 -15.59 13.06
C LYS A 346 -13.94 -15.57 12.23
N VAL A 347 -13.77 -15.77 10.95
CA VAL A 347 -14.86 -15.84 9.96
C VAL A 347 -14.75 -17.09 9.08
N ASN A 348 -15.89 -17.52 8.57
CA ASN A 348 -15.92 -18.52 7.49
C ASN A 348 -15.66 -17.87 6.12
N ASP A 349 -15.65 -18.66 5.05
CA ASP A 349 -15.40 -18.18 3.69
C ASP A 349 -16.47 -17.19 3.16
N ARG A 350 -17.60 -17.06 3.85
CA ARG A 350 -18.64 -16.05 3.57
C ARG A 350 -18.49 -14.77 4.39
N LEU A 351 -17.38 -14.62 5.10
CA LEU A 351 -17.08 -13.52 6.02
C LEU A 351 -18.07 -13.43 7.22
N GLN A 352 -18.72 -14.53 7.56
CA GLN A 352 -19.65 -14.64 8.68
C GLN A 352 -18.92 -15.20 9.90
N THR A 353 -19.16 -14.63 11.07
CA THR A 353 -18.62 -15.10 12.34
C THR A 353 -19.38 -16.34 12.84
N ALA A 354 -19.01 -16.87 14.02
CA ALA A 354 -19.79 -17.90 14.70
C ALA A 354 -21.23 -17.44 15.03
N ASN A 355 -21.43 -16.13 15.22
CA ASN A 355 -22.77 -15.56 15.32
C ASN A 355 -23.33 -15.28 13.91
N PRO A 356 -24.44 -15.94 13.48
CA PRO A 356 -24.97 -15.80 12.13
C PRO A 356 -25.54 -14.42 11.79
N ARG A 357 -25.62 -13.52 12.77
CA ARG A 357 -26.04 -12.12 12.57
C ARG A 357 -24.86 -11.19 12.36
N ILE A 358 -23.63 -11.63 12.66
CA ILE A 358 -22.43 -10.78 12.68
C ILE A 358 -21.44 -11.25 11.62
N TYR A 359 -20.98 -10.32 10.82
CA TYR A 359 -19.96 -10.48 9.79
C TYR A 359 -18.72 -9.66 10.16
N ALA A 360 -17.57 -9.95 9.54
CA ALA A 360 -16.41 -9.10 9.63
C ALA A 360 -15.72 -8.99 8.26
N CYS A 361 -15.12 -7.84 7.95
CA CYS A 361 -14.39 -7.63 6.70
C CYS A 361 -13.25 -6.60 6.86
N GLY A 362 -12.27 -6.71 5.98
CA GLY A 362 -11.04 -5.92 6.01
C GLY A 362 -10.00 -6.48 6.96
N ASP A 363 -9.09 -5.62 7.42
CA ASP A 363 -7.89 -6.01 8.18
C ASP A 363 -8.17 -6.68 9.53
N ILE A 364 -9.38 -6.52 10.04
CA ILE A 364 -9.83 -7.15 11.28
C ILE A 364 -9.89 -8.69 11.19
N CYS A 365 -10.04 -9.26 9.99
CA CYS A 365 -10.25 -10.70 9.81
C CYS A 365 -9.47 -11.30 8.62
N SER A 366 -8.73 -10.48 7.86
CA SER A 366 -8.07 -10.91 6.63
C SER A 366 -6.55 -10.87 6.72
N PRO A 367 -5.83 -11.84 6.12
CA PRO A 367 -4.40 -11.75 5.92
C PRO A 367 -4.01 -10.73 4.83
N TYR A 368 -4.95 -10.32 3.97
CA TYR A 368 -4.77 -9.31 2.93
C TYR A 368 -5.19 -7.94 3.46
N GLN A 369 -4.23 -7.20 3.99
CA GLN A 369 -4.45 -5.90 4.60
C GLN A 369 -4.30 -4.78 3.56
N PHE A 370 -5.18 -4.80 2.54
CA PHE A 370 -5.21 -3.84 1.45
C PHE A 370 -6.58 -3.16 1.36
N THR A 371 -6.57 -1.88 1.03
CA THR A 371 -7.79 -1.07 0.86
C THR A 371 -8.75 -1.69 -0.16
N HIS A 372 -8.25 -2.11 -1.32
CA HIS A 372 -9.07 -2.75 -2.36
C HIS A 372 -9.58 -4.15 -1.96
N ALA A 373 -8.82 -4.91 -1.17
CA ALA A 373 -9.31 -6.18 -0.62
C ALA A 373 -10.45 -5.93 0.37
N ALA A 374 -10.33 -4.92 1.24
CA ALA A 374 -11.36 -4.52 2.19
C ALA A 374 -12.66 -4.08 1.49
N ASP A 375 -12.56 -3.31 0.38
CA ASP A 375 -13.71 -2.93 -0.48
C ASP A 375 -14.44 -4.18 -1.00
N PHE A 376 -13.73 -5.09 -1.66
CA PHE A 376 -14.36 -6.28 -2.24
C PHE A 376 -14.92 -7.24 -1.19
N MET A 377 -14.28 -7.36 -0.02
CA MET A 377 -14.86 -8.10 1.11
C MET A 377 -16.15 -7.46 1.61
N ALA A 378 -16.24 -6.13 1.68
CA ALA A 378 -17.45 -5.42 2.06
C ALA A 378 -18.62 -5.73 1.11
N ARG A 379 -18.37 -5.80 -0.19
CA ARG A 379 -19.38 -6.20 -1.21
C ARG A 379 -19.89 -7.63 -0.99
N ILE A 380 -18.99 -8.57 -0.64
CA ILE A 380 -19.36 -9.93 -0.25
C ILE A 380 -20.25 -9.92 0.99
N VAL A 381 -19.89 -9.13 2.00
CA VAL A 381 -20.67 -9.02 3.23
C VAL A 381 -22.07 -8.47 2.96
N ILE A 382 -22.22 -7.40 2.18
CA ILE A 382 -23.52 -6.83 1.80
C ILE A 382 -24.41 -7.91 1.17
N GLN A 383 -23.87 -8.61 0.17
CA GLN A 383 -24.60 -9.66 -0.55
C GLN A 383 -25.02 -10.80 0.39
N ASN A 384 -24.13 -11.25 1.26
CA ASN A 384 -24.37 -12.39 2.16
C ASN A 384 -25.28 -12.02 3.35
N ALA A 385 -25.08 -10.83 3.94
CA ALA A 385 -25.81 -10.41 5.13
C ALA A 385 -27.26 -10.01 4.82
N LEU A 386 -27.49 -9.27 3.74
CA LEU A 386 -28.79 -8.66 3.44
C LEU A 386 -29.62 -9.51 2.47
N PHE A 387 -28.99 -10.21 1.52
CA PHE A 387 -29.68 -10.88 0.43
C PHE A 387 -29.52 -12.41 0.44
N LYS A 388 -29.09 -13.00 1.59
CA LYS A 388 -28.87 -14.45 1.73
C LYS A 388 -27.92 -15.03 0.66
N GLY A 389 -26.96 -14.21 0.19
CA GLY A 389 -25.99 -14.59 -0.81
C GLY A 389 -25.04 -15.69 -0.32
N ARG A 390 -24.27 -16.25 -1.27
CA ARG A 390 -23.29 -17.31 -1.02
C ARG A 390 -21.91 -16.96 -1.58
N ALA A 391 -21.62 -15.67 -1.74
CA ALA A 391 -20.34 -15.20 -2.21
C ALA A 391 -19.22 -15.59 -1.25
N LYS A 392 -18.07 -15.98 -1.79
CA LYS A 392 -16.93 -16.51 -1.04
C LYS A 392 -15.74 -15.56 -1.13
N ALA A 393 -15.07 -15.32 0.00
CA ALA A 393 -13.84 -14.53 0.04
C ALA A 393 -12.70 -15.22 -0.72
N SER A 394 -12.65 -16.56 -0.71
CA SER A 394 -11.68 -17.35 -1.48
C SER A 394 -11.80 -17.20 -3.01
N SER A 395 -12.91 -16.65 -3.53
CA SER A 395 -13.07 -16.37 -4.96
C SER A 395 -12.49 -15.01 -5.40
N LEU A 396 -11.97 -14.23 -4.46
CA LEU A 396 -11.33 -12.96 -4.78
C LEU A 396 -9.94 -13.20 -5.36
N ILE A 397 -9.67 -12.56 -6.47
CA ILE A 397 -8.33 -12.44 -7.05
C ILE A 397 -7.81 -11.08 -6.61
N ILE A 398 -6.86 -11.09 -5.69
CA ILE A 398 -6.38 -9.87 -5.03
C ILE A 398 -4.98 -9.55 -5.56
N PRO A 399 -4.81 -8.52 -6.40
CA PRO A 399 -3.50 -8.01 -6.76
C PRO A 399 -2.94 -7.17 -5.61
N TRP A 400 -1.62 -6.96 -5.59
CA TRP A 400 -0.99 -5.98 -4.72
C TRP A 400 0.16 -5.27 -5.44
N ALA A 401 0.54 -4.12 -4.93
CA ALA A 401 1.68 -3.35 -5.42
C ALA A 401 2.45 -2.70 -4.28
N THR A 402 3.77 -2.69 -4.42
CA THR A 402 4.70 -1.89 -3.62
C THR A 402 5.11 -0.69 -4.46
N TYR A 403 4.82 0.53 -3.99
CA TYR A 403 4.93 1.78 -4.76
C TYR A 403 6.32 2.42 -4.67
N THR A 404 7.34 1.60 -4.70
CA THR A 404 8.74 2.04 -4.84
C THR A 404 9.04 2.48 -6.29
N SER A 405 10.29 2.75 -6.62
CA SER A 405 10.75 2.95 -8.00
C SER A 405 11.95 2.02 -8.23
N PRO A 406 11.81 1.02 -9.10
CA PRO A 406 10.57 0.61 -9.77
C PRO A 406 9.50 0.12 -8.80
N GLU A 407 8.23 0.11 -9.24
CA GLU A 407 7.15 -0.55 -8.52
C GLU A 407 7.24 -2.07 -8.73
N ILE A 408 6.77 -2.83 -7.74
CA ILE A 408 6.60 -4.28 -7.85
C ILE A 408 5.13 -4.59 -7.61
N ALA A 409 4.47 -5.18 -8.60
CA ALA A 409 3.08 -5.62 -8.49
C ALA A 409 2.96 -7.11 -8.78
N HIS A 410 2.04 -7.76 -8.08
CA HIS A 410 1.79 -9.20 -8.24
C HIS A 410 0.30 -9.53 -8.14
N VAL A 411 -0.09 -10.61 -8.80
CA VAL A 411 -1.42 -11.23 -8.67
C VAL A 411 -1.31 -12.74 -8.82
N GLY A 412 -2.06 -13.49 -8.01
CA GLY A 412 -2.16 -14.93 -8.10
C GLY A 412 -1.06 -15.69 -7.38
N LEU A 413 -0.58 -16.78 -7.97
CA LEU A 413 0.42 -17.67 -7.39
C LEU A 413 1.82 -17.32 -7.88
N TYR A 414 2.78 -17.30 -6.97
CA TYR A 414 4.19 -17.42 -7.32
C TYR A 414 4.52 -18.84 -7.76
N GLU A 415 5.57 -19.01 -8.54
CA GLU A 415 6.06 -20.34 -8.97
C GLU A 415 6.31 -21.26 -7.76
N LYS A 416 6.92 -20.71 -6.69
CA LYS A 416 7.15 -21.45 -5.44
C LYS A 416 5.86 -21.95 -4.81
N GLU A 417 4.84 -21.10 -4.73
CA GLU A 417 3.53 -21.47 -4.15
C GLU A 417 2.78 -22.48 -5.01
N ALA A 418 2.90 -22.38 -6.33
CA ALA A 418 2.35 -23.37 -7.26
C ALA A 418 3.00 -24.74 -7.04
N LYS A 419 4.33 -24.78 -6.95
CA LYS A 419 5.08 -26.01 -6.67
C LYS A 419 4.71 -26.63 -5.32
N GLU A 420 4.57 -25.81 -4.25
CA GLU A 420 4.12 -26.29 -2.93
C GLU A 420 2.71 -26.90 -2.98
N LYS A 421 1.87 -26.47 -3.92
CA LYS A 421 0.53 -27.01 -4.16
C LYS A 421 0.50 -28.16 -5.17
N GLY A 422 1.65 -28.61 -5.67
CA GLY A 422 1.74 -29.66 -6.69
C GLY A 422 1.21 -29.24 -8.06
N ILE A 423 1.23 -27.95 -8.37
CA ILE A 423 0.79 -27.39 -9.65
C ILE A 423 2.02 -27.08 -10.49
N GLU A 424 2.17 -27.78 -11.62
CA GLU A 424 3.23 -27.50 -12.59
C GLU A 424 2.87 -26.27 -13.40
N VAL A 425 3.87 -25.39 -13.62
CA VAL A 425 3.70 -24.13 -14.34
C VAL A 425 4.73 -23.95 -15.45
N ASP A 426 4.31 -23.32 -16.54
CA ASP A 426 5.20 -22.74 -17.54
C ASP A 426 5.31 -21.24 -17.25
N THR A 427 6.55 -20.71 -17.25
CA THR A 427 6.85 -19.32 -16.90
C THR A 427 7.34 -18.55 -18.12
N PHE A 428 6.73 -17.39 -18.38
CA PHE A 428 7.10 -16.49 -19.47
C PHE A 428 7.50 -15.15 -18.92
N THR A 429 8.75 -14.75 -19.19
CA THR A 429 9.31 -13.48 -18.72
C THR A 429 9.71 -12.61 -19.89
N GLN A 430 9.19 -11.39 -19.95
CA GLN A 430 9.58 -10.34 -20.86
C GLN A 430 10.36 -9.26 -20.11
N GLU A 431 11.65 -9.14 -20.40
CA GLU A 431 12.50 -8.09 -19.86
C GLU A 431 12.14 -6.73 -20.45
N LEU A 432 12.09 -5.69 -19.61
CA LEU A 432 11.82 -4.31 -20.07
C LEU A 432 12.93 -3.75 -20.95
N SER A 433 14.16 -4.22 -20.82
CA SER A 433 15.27 -3.87 -21.72
C SER A 433 15.04 -4.24 -23.20
N LYS A 434 13.99 -5.03 -23.49
CA LYS A 434 13.55 -5.44 -24.83
C LYS A 434 12.18 -4.84 -25.20
N VAL A 435 11.78 -3.78 -24.52
CA VAL A 435 10.52 -3.05 -24.76
C VAL A 435 10.85 -1.61 -25.11
N ASP A 436 10.50 -1.20 -26.31
CA ASP A 436 10.93 0.06 -26.89
C ASP A 436 10.58 1.27 -26.01
N ARG A 437 9.37 1.30 -25.44
CA ARG A 437 8.96 2.39 -24.55
C ARG A 437 9.81 2.45 -23.27
N ALA A 438 10.16 1.32 -22.68
CA ALA A 438 11.02 1.29 -21.51
C ALA A 438 12.44 1.79 -21.83
N ILE A 439 12.95 1.49 -23.05
CA ILE A 439 14.22 2.01 -23.54
C ILE A 439 14.15 3.54 -23.72
N LEU A 440 13.07 4.04 -24.35
CA LEU A 440 12.88 5.48 -24.58
C LEU A 440 12.75 6.28 -23.28
N ASP A 441 12.10 5.69 -22.28
CA ASP A 441 11.93 6.32 -20.96
C ASP A 441 13.17 6.15 -20.05
N GLY A 442 14.17 5.34 -20.45
CA GLY A 442 15.32 4.99 -19.61
C GLY A 442 14.97 4.09 -18.42
N GLU A 443 13.89 3.33 -18.51
CA GLU A 443 13.30 2.48 -17.46
C GLU A 443 13.45 0.99 -17.81
N THR A 444 14.66 0.58 -18.13
CA THR A 444 14.97 -0.76 -18.67
C THR A 444 15.10 -1.85 -17.59
N GLU A 445 15.25 -1.46 -16.32
CA GLU A 445 15.40 -2.39 -15.20
C GLU A 445 14.02 -2.87 -14.76
N GLY A 446 13.69 -4.11 -15.09
CA GLY A 446 12.41 -4.72 -14.72
C GLY A 446 11.94 -5.75 -15.73
N PHE A 447 10.77 -6.30 -15.46
CA PHE A 447 10.19 -7.35 -16.30
C PHE A 447 8.67 -7.47 -16.09
N VAL A 448 8.01 -8.15 -17.03
CA VAL A 448 6.70 -8.77 -16.86
C VAL A 448 6.88 -10.28 -16.89
N ARG A 449 6.43 -10.96 -15.85
CA ARG A 449 6.48 -12.42 -15.71
C ARG A 449 5.08 -12.96 -15.53
N VAL A 450 4.72 -14.01 -16.29
CA VAL A 450 3.42 -14.67 -16.19
C VAL A 450 3.63 -16.17 -16.04
N HIS A 451 2.96 -16.75 -15.04
CA HIS A 451 2.89 -18.20 -14.82
C HIS A 451 1.57 -18.73 -15.35
N VAL A 452 1.63 -19.70 -16.23
CA VAL A 452 0.43 -20.42 -16.71
C VAL A 452 0.48 -21.87 -16.25
N ARG A 453 -0.67 -22.52 -16.16
CA ARG A 453 -0.73 -23.97 -15.91
C ARG A 453 -0.05 -24.71 -17.05
N GLN A 454 0.88 -25.60 -16.72
CA GLN A 454 1.66 -26.33 -17.70
C GLN A 454 0.76 -26.99 -18.79
N GLY A 455 1.15 -26.79 -20.03
CA GLY A 455 0.43 -27.30 -21.19
C GLY A 455 -0.86 -26.55 -21.55
N THR A 456 -1.20 -25.48 -20.83
CA THR A 456 -2.37 -24.61 -21.09
C THR A 456 -1.96 -23.14 -21.18
N ASP A 457 -2.91 -22.25 -21.47
CA ASP A 457 -2.72 -20.79 -21.39
C ASP A 457 -3.42 -20.16 -20.18
N GLU A 458 -3.91 -20.99 -19.22
CA GLU A 458 -4.54 -20.52 -17.98
C GLU A 458 -3.55 -19.78 -17.11
N ILE A 459 -3.77 -18.48 -16.91
CA ILE A 459 -2.91 -17.63 -16.06
C ILE A 459 -3.19 -17.97 -14.59
N LEU A 460 -2.15 -18.39 -13.87
CA LEU A 460 -2.18 -18.71 -12.45
C LEU A 460 -1.60 -17.60 -11.57
N GLY A 461 -0.70 -16.81 -12.12
CA GLY A 461 -0.10 -15.69 -11.43
C GLY A 461 0.77 -14.85 -12.34
N ALA A 462 1.05 -13.63 -11.91
CA ALA A 462 1.91 -12.70 -12.64
C ALA A 462 2.59 -11.71 -11.73
N THR A 463 3.84 -11.36 -12.09
CA THR A 463 4.64 -10.32 -11.44
C THR A 463 5.06 -9.28 -12.47
N VAL A 464 4.89 -8.01 -12.13
CA VAL A 464 5.34 -6.85 -12.92
C VAL A 464 6.31 -6.03 -12.10
N VAL A 465 7.49 -5.77 -12.64
CA VAL A 465 8.48 -4.84 -12.08
C VAL A 465 8.68 -3.73 -13.11
N ALA A 466 8.14 -2.56 -12.86
CA ALA A 466 8.11 -1.43 -13.80
C ALA A 466 7.81 -0.10 -13.09
N ALA A 467 7.94 1.04 -13.77
CA ALA A 467 7.61 2.35 -13.19
C ALA A 467 6.13 2.48 -12.78
N HIS A 468 5.21 1.81 -13.48
CA HIS A 468 3.77 1.81 -13.27
C HIS A 468 3.22 0.38 -13.13
N ALA A 469 3.92 -0.48 -12.38
CA ALA A 469 3.51 -1.87 -12.23
C ALA A 469 2.12 -2.01 -11.59
N GLY A 470 1.76 -1.11 -10.67
CA GLY A 470 0.45 -1.07 -10.04
C GLY A 470 -0.71 -0.83 -11.01
N ASP A 471 -0.47 -0.07 -12.08
CA ASP A 471 -1.46 0.16 -13.14
C ASP A 471 -1.49 -1.03 -14.12
N LEU A 472 -0.32 -1.55 -14.49
CA LEU A 472 -0.17 -2.63 -15.47
C LEU A 472 -0.76 -3.97 -14.99
N ILE A 473 -0.65 -4.29 -13.69
CA ILE A 473 -1.16 -5.56 -13.14
C ILE A 473 -2.68 -5.73 -13.29
N GLY A 474 -3.39 -4.62 -13.50
CA GLY A 474 -4.85 -4.61 -13.69
C GLY A 474 -5.30 -5.45 -14.87
N GLU A 475 -4.58 -5.41 -15.99
CA GLU A 475 -4.88 -6.22 -17.19
C GLU A 475 -4.80 -7.72 -16.89
N LEU A 476 -3.71 -8.15 -16.24
CA LEU A 476 -3.51 -9.55 -15.86
C LEU A 476 -4.53 -10.01 -14.82
N THR A 477 -4.90 -9.14 -13.89
CA THR A 477 -5.96 -9.41 -12.89
C THR A 477 -7.31 -9.60 -13.57
N LEU A 478 -7.64 -8.75 -14.55
CA LEU A 478 -8.87 -8.87 -15.34
C LEU A 478 -8.87 -10.17 -16.16
N ALA A 479 -7.76 -10.50 -16.81
CA ALA A 479 -7.61 -11.73 -17.57
C ALA A 479 -7.85 -12.98 -16.70
N MET A 480 -7.23 -13.04 -15.52
CA MET A 480 -7.45 -14.11 -14.55
C MET A 480 -8.92 -14.17 -14.10
N LYS A 481 -9.53 -13.04 -13.77
CA LYS A 481 -10.93 -12.97 -13.33
C LYS A 481 -11.91 -13.42 -14.40
N ALA A 482 -11.66 -13.05 -15.64
CA ALA A 482 -12.48 -13.40 -16.80
C ALA A 482 -12.08 -14.76 -17.41
N LYS A 483 -11.06 -15.45 -16.84
CA LYS A 483 -10.51 -16.71 -17.38
C LYS A 483 -10.01 -16.57 -18.82
N ILE A 484 -9.43 -15.43 -19.14
CA ILE A 484 -8.77 -15.16 -20.41
C ILE A 484 -7.35 -15.73 -20.33
N GLY A 485 -7.00 -16.59 -21.29
CA GLY A 485 -5.68 -17.20 -21.34
C GLY A 485 -4.61 -16.28 -21.98
N LEU A 486 -3.36 -16.62 -21.72
CA LEU A 486 -2.19 -15.86 -22.20
C LEU A 486 -2.11 -15.79 -23.73
N LYS A 487 -2.63 -16.80 -24.43
CA LYS A 487 -2.76 -16.80 -25.90
C LYS A 487 -3.61 -15.62 -26.39
N THR A 488 -4.73 -15.34 -25.72
CA THR A 488 -5.64 -14.25 -26.09
C THR A 488 -4.95 -12.89 -25.89
N ILE A 489 -4.20 -12.73 -24.78
CA ILE A 489 -3.41 -11.51 -24.52
C ILE A 489 -2.40 -11.28 -25.65
N GLY A 490 -1.68 -12.32 -26.11
CA GLY A 490 -0.76 -12.23 -27.25
C GLY A 490 -1.42 -11.86 -28.56
N GLY A 491 -2.73 -12.14 -28.73
CA GLY A 491 -3.54 -11.74 -29.88
C GLY A 491 -4.23 -10.37 -29.74
N THR A 492 -4.09 -9.70 -28.59
CA THR A 492 -4.73 -8.41 -28.31
C THR A 492 -3.81 -7.27 -28.74
N ILE A 493 -4.35 -6.30 -29.51
CA ILE A 493 -3.59 -5.13 -29.93
C ILE A 493 -3.37 -4.19 -28.76
N HIS A 494 -2.10 -3.89 -28.49
CA HIS A 494 -1.70 -2.86 -27.51
C HIS A 494 -1.21 -1.61 -28.25
N PRO A 495 -1.47 -0.41 -27.71
CA PRO A 495 -0.91 0.82 -28.28
C PRO A 495 0.62 0.77 -28.29
N TYR A 496 1.24 1.27 -29.36
CA TYR A 496 2.68 1.36 -29.51
C TYR A 496 3.12 2.83 -29.61
N PRO A 497 4.19 3.24 -28.90
CA PRO A 497 4.96 2.47 -27.91
C PRO A 497 4.39 2.64 -26.50
N THR A 498 4.22 1.53 -25.78
CA THR A 498 3.81 1.52 -24.35
C THR A 498 4.55 0.43 -23.58
N GLN A 499 4.66 0.58 -22.24
CA GLN A 499 5.21 -0.49 -21.39
C GLN A 499 4.24 -1.68 -21.28
N ALA A 500 2.93 -1.48 -21.48
CA ALA A 500 1.93 -2.54 -21.52
C ALA A 500 2.18 -3.58 -22.64
N GLU A 501 2.94 -3.19 -23.70
CA GLU A 501 3.39 -4.13 -24.73
C GLU A 501 4.20 -5.30 -24.15
N ALA A 502 4.85 -5.12 -23.00
CA ALA A 502 5.54 -6.20 -22.30
C ALA A 502 4.58 -7.34 -21.92
N ILE A 503 3.34 -7.02 -21.55
CA ILE A 503 2.31 -8.02 -21.21
C ILE A 503 1.96 -8.81 -22.47
N ARG A 504 1.68 -8.14 -23.60
CA ARG A 504 1.41 -8.79 -24.87
C ARG A 504 2.57 -9.70 -25.31
N LYS A 505 3.81 -9.22 -25.17
CA LYS A 505 5.03 -9.98 -25.55
C LYS A 505 5.18 -11.29 -24.74
N THR A 506 4.67 -11.38 -23.50
CA THR A 506 4.63 -12.67 -22.79
C THR A 506 3.71 -13.69 -23.51
N GLY A 507 2.61 -13.22 -24.08
CA GLY A 507 1.75 -14.04 -24.94
C GLY A 507 2.42 -14.48 -26.24
N ASP A 508 3.28 -13.63 -26.83
CA ASP A 508 4.10 -14.03 -27.97
C ASP A 508 5.11 -15.12 -27.60
N LEU A 509 5.72 -15.03 -26.42
CA LEU A 509 6.62 -16.07 -25.90
C LEU A 509 5.87 -17.40 -25.74
N TYR A 510 4.67 -17.38 -25.16
CA TYR A 510 3.81 -18.54 -25.07
C TYR A 510 3.50 -19.15 -26.46
N ASN A 511 3.11 -18.32 -27.42
CA ASN A 511 2.80 -18.78 -28.79
C ASN A 511 4.03 -19.39 -29.49
N ARG A 512 5.23 -18.85 -29.25
CA ARG A 512 6.48 -19.41 -29.79
C ARG A 512 6.79 -20.79 -29.23
N MET A 513 6.54 -21.04 -27.94
CA MET A 513 6.73 -22.34 -27.32
C MET A 513 5.87 -23.43 -28.00
N ARG A 514 4.66 -23.07 -28.48
CA ARG A 514 3.77 -23.98 -29.21
C ARG A 514 4.25 -24.37 -30.60
N LEU A 515 5.22 -23.63 -31.16
CA LEU A 515 5.87 -23.98 -32.43
C LEU A 515 6.89 -25.11 -32.23
N THR A 516 6.42 -26.27 -31.81
CA THR A 516 7.25 -27.46 -31.63
C THR A 516 7.92 -27.88 -32.94
N PRO A 517 9.00 -28.69 -32.91
CA PRO A 517 9.64 -29.19 -34.13
C PRO A 517 8.66 -29.94 -35.07
N PHE A 518 7.70 -30.64 -34.49
CA PHE A 518 6.65 -31.30 -35.26
C PHE A 518 5.74 -30.29 -35.98
N VAL A 519 5.24 -29.27 -35.28
CA VAL A 519 4.41 -28.21 -35.85
C VAL A 519 5.15 -27.46 -36.95
N LYS A 520 6.43 -27.10 -36.72
CA LYS A 520 7.28 -26.48 -37.74
C LYS A 520 7.43 -27.35 -39.00
N LYS A 521 7.64 -28.66 -38.81
CA LYS A 521 7.75 -29.62 -39.94
C LYS A 521 6.43 -29.71 -40.74
N LEU A 522 5.29 -29.70 -40.03
CA LEU A 522 3.96 -29.71 -40.66
C LEU A 522 3.72 -28.42 -41.44
N MET A 523 4.01 -27.25 -40.84
CA MET A 523 3.88 -25.95 -41.50
C MET A 523 4.80 -25.83 -42.71
N ASN A 524 6.05 -26.30 -42.62
CA ASN A 524 6.99 -26.27 -43.73
C ASN A 524 6.48 -27.14 -44.91
N ARG A 525 5.90 -28.32 -44.63
CA ARG A 525 5.28 -29.16 -45.67
C ARG A 525 4.09 -28.48 -46.33
N TRP A 526 3.21 -27.88 -45.51
CA TRP A 526 2.06 -27.10 -45.99
C TRP A 526 2.46 -25.95 -46.89
N LEU A 527 3.42 -25.12 -46.43
CA LEU A 527 3.92 -24.00 -47.20
C LEU A 527 4.69 -24.43 -48.49
N ALA A 528 5.40 -25.55 -48.44
CA ALA A 528 6.03 -26.12 -49.64
C ALA A 528 5.01 -26.61 -50.65
N TRP A 529 3.87 -27.12 -50.20
CA TRP A 529 2.78 -27.53 -51.11
C TRP A 529 2.06 -26.36 -51.77
N GLN A 530 2.08 -25.16 -51.13
CA GLN A 530 1.48 -23.94 -51.67
C GLN A 530 2.40 -23.19 -52.67
N ARG A 531 3.69 -23.53 -52.77
CA ARG A 531 4.62 -22.96 -53.74
C ARG A 531 4.55 -23.69 -55.05
#